data_462549fd062f1dc5310833a4ca0153e9
#
_entry.id   462549fd062f1dc5310833a4ca0153e9
#
_cell.length_a   1.000
_cell.length_b   1.000
_cell.length_c   1.000
_cell.angle_alpha   90.00
_cell.angle_beta   90.00
_cell.angle_gamma   90.00
#
_symmetry.space_group_name_H-M   'P 1'
#
loop_
_entity.id
_entity.type
_entity.pdbx_description
1 polymer ?
#
loop_
_entity_poly.entity_id
_entity_poly.type
_entity_poly.pdbx_seq_one_letter_code
_entity_poly.pdbx_strand_id
1 'polypeptide(L)'
;GGSLLGASAKPIASWLATRGRPLHGQLDRVPHHRGDATGLALVDDALAEFECRTVSTLDAGDHTIVVGEVLTLAVGDAPEDALTYYRGAFGRLR
;
A
#
# COMPACT_ATOMS: atom_id res chain seq x y z
N GLY A 1 -1.54 6.90 -4.49
CA GLY A 1 -1.96 6.56 -3.13
C GLY A 1 -1.05 5.56 -2.47
N GLY A 2 -1.12 5.49 -1.17
CA GLY A 2 -0.37 4.51 -0.39
C GLY A 2 -1.17 4.03 0.81
N SER A 3 -0.95 2.78 1.18
CA SER A 3 -1.58 2.18 2.35
C SER A 3 -0.55 1.39 3.14
N LEU A 4 -0.49 1.65 4.45
CA LEU A 4 0.32 0.85 5.37
C LEU A 4 -0.56 -0.29 5.89
N LEU A 5 -0.14 -1.52 5.65
CA LEU A 5 -0.94 -2.69 5.96
C LEU A 5 -0.61 -3.24 7.35
N GLY A 6 -1.65 -3.67 8.05
CA GLY A 6 -1.49 -4.45 9.28
C GLY A 6 -1.19 -5.92 8.97
N ALA A 7 -0.77 -6.67 9.99
CA ALA A 7 -0.39 -8.07 9.82
C ALA A 7 -1.53 -8.94 9.29
N SER A 8 -2.78 -8.60 9.56
CA SER A 8 -3.96 -9.32 9.05
C SER A 8 -4.14 -9.17 7.53
N ALA A 9 -3.48 -8.19 6.91
CA ALA A 9 -3.56 -7.95 5.47
C ALA A 9 -2.53 -8.74 4.64
N LYS A 10 -1.85 -9.72 5.23
CA LYS A 10 -0.89 -10.55 4.52
C LYS A 10 -1.45 -11.18 3.22
N PRO A 11 -2.69 -11.71 3.19
CA PRO A 11 -3.24 -12.24 1.94
C PRO A 11 -3.33 -11.19 0.83
N ILE A 12 -3.66 -9.95 1.16
CA ILE A 12 -3.75 -8.84 0.21
C ILE A 12 -2.35 -8.52 -0.33
N ALA A 13 -1.36 -8.38 0.54
CA ALA A 13 0.01 -8.10 0.15
C ALA A 13 0.58 -9.23 -0.72
N SER A 14 0.31 -10.48 -0.38
CA SER A 14 0.73 -11.64 -1.16
C SER A 14 0.10 -11.64 -2.56
N TRP A 15 -1.19 -11.31 -2.67
CA TRP A 15 -1.87 -11.20 -3.97
C TRP A 15 -1.23 -10.13 -4.85
N LEU A 16 -1.03 -8.93 -4.30
CA LEU A 16 -0.47 -7.81 -5.07
C LEU A 16 1.00 -8.04 -5.45
N ALA A 17 1.72 -8.89 -4.73
CA ALA A 17 3.09 -9.28 -5.05
C ALA A 17 3.18 -10.49 -6.00
N THR A 18 2.05 -11.11 -6.35
CA THR A 18 2.02 -12.29 -7.22
C THR A 18 2.35 -11.91 -8.65
N ARG A 19 3.26 -12.66 -9.26
CA ARG A 19 3.59 -12.50 -10.69
C ARG A 19 2.46 -13.04 -11.55
N GLY A 20 2.26 -12.43 -12.71
CA GLY A 20 1.26 -12.88 -13.67
C GLY A 20 -0.17 -12.51 -13.33
N ARG A 21 -0.40 -11.68 -12.29
CA ARG A 21 -1.74 -11.18 -12.01
C ARG A 21 -2.23 -10.27 -13.14
N PRO A 22 -3.56 -10.17 -13.35
CA PRO A 22 -4.10 -9.35 -14.43
C PRO A 22 -3.71 -7.87 -14.27
N LEU A 23 -3.48 -7.18 -15.38
CA LEU A 23 -3.22 -5.73 -15.38
C LEU A 23 -4.47 -4.92 -15.01
N HIS A 24 -5.65 -5.43 -15.40
CA HIS A 24 -6.93 -4.81 -15.08
C HIS A 24 -7.68 -5.66 -14.07
N GLY A 25 -8.40 -5.02 -13.16
CA GLY A 25 -9.19 -5.71 -12.15
C GLY A 25 -8.37 -6.40 -11.06
N GLN A 26 -7.08 -6.06 -10.92
CA GLN A 26 -6.25 -6.68 -9.89
C GLN A 26 -6.70 -6.38 -8.47
N LEU A 27 -7.49 -5.33 -8.26
CA LEU A 27 -8.06 -4.96 -6.96
C LEU A 27 -9.50 -5.47 -6.78
N ASP A 28 -10.08 -6.16 -7.74
CA ASP A 28 -11.46 -6.64 -7.64
C ASP A 28 -11.70 -7.55 -6.43
N ARG A 29 -10.66 -8.27 -5.99
CA ARG A 29 -10.70 -9.16 -4.82
C ARG A 29 -10.15 -8.52 -3.56
N VAL A 30 -9.79 -7.25 -3.63
CA VAL A 30 -9.21 -6.49 -2.51
C VAL A 30 -10.20 -5.42 -2.10
N PRO A 31 -10.73 -5.45 -0.87
CA PRO A 31 -11.56 -4.36 -0.39
C PRO A 31 -10.80 -3.05 -0.46
N HIS A 32 -11.37 -2.09 -1.17
CA HIS A 32 -10.74 -0.78 -1.37
C HIS A 32 -11.80 0.30 -1.54
N HIS A 33 -11.37 1.54 -1.45
CA HIS A 33 -12.19 2.73 -1.66
C HIS A 33 -11.40 3.76 -2.46
N ARG A 34 -12.07 4.79 -2.93
CA ARG A 34 -11.44 5.88 -3.66
C ARG A 34 -11.05 7.01 -2.71
N GLY A 35 -9.84 7.52 -2.88
CA GLY A 35 -9.37 8.67 -2.12
C GLY A 35 -10.05 9.97 -2.54
N ASP A 36 -10.30 10.86 -1.58
CA ASP A 36 -11.02 12.12 -1.82
C ASP A 36 -10.24 13.14 -2.66
N ALA A 37 -8.91 13.14 -2.53
CA ALA A 37 -8.07 14.12 -3.23
C ALA A 37 -7.73 13.69 -4.66
N THR A 38 -7.47 12.40 -4.89
CA THR A 38 -6.95 11.90 -6.17
C THR A 38 -7.90 10.97 -6.90
N GLY A 39 -8.89 10.40 -6.21
CA GLY A 39 -9.74 9.33 -6.75
C GLY A 39 -9.05 8.00 -6.94
N LEU A 40 -7.81 7.87 -6.51
CA LEU A 40 -7.05 6.62 -6.59
C LEU A 40 -7.56 5.60 -5.58
N ALA A 41 -7.37 4.31 -5.89
CA ALA A 41 -7.79 3.23 -4.99
C ALA A 41 -6.89 3.17 -3.75
N LEU A 42 -7.52 3.05 -2.59
CA LEU A 42 -6.85 2.87 -1.29
C LEU A 42 -7.40 1.59 -0.66
N VAL A 43 -6.53 0.78 -0.07
CA VAL A 43 -6.93 -0.49 0.56
C VAL A 43 -7.72 -0.21 1.83
N ASP A 44 -8.88 -0.87 2.00
CA ASP A 44 -9.68 -0.75 3.20
C ASP A 44 -8.95 -1.35 4.41
N ASP A 45 -9.24 -0.84 5.61
CA ASP A 45 -8.71 -1.33 6.89
C ASP A 45 -7.17 -1.30 7.00
N ALA A 46 -6.51 -0.44 6.23
CA ALA A 46 -5.08 -0.20 6.39
C ALA A 46 -4.79 0.51 7.72
N LEU A 47 -3.58 0.32 8.26
CA LEU A 47 -3.14 1.04 9.46
C LEU A 47 -3.10 2.54 9.23
N ALA A 48 -2.68 2.94 8.05
CA ALA A 48 -2.70 4.33 7.60
C ALA A 48 -2.85 4.35 6.09
N GLU A 49 -3.46 5.40 5.58
CA GLU A 49 -3.57 5.64 4.15
C GLU A 49 -3.19 7.08 3.84
N PHE A 50 -2.67 7.29 2.66
CA PHE A 50 -2.30 8.63 2.22
C PHE A 50 -2.43 8.75 0.71
N GLU A 51 -2.69 9.97 0.28
CA GLU A 51 -2.68 10.34 -1.13
C GLU A 51 -1.59 11.37 -1.34
N CYS A 52 -0.79 11.18 -2.39
CA CYS A 52 0.33 12.04 -2.70
C CYS A 52 0.32 12.45 -4.16
N ARG A 53 0.93 13.59 -4.43
CA ARG A 53 1.29 14.00 -5.78
C ARG A 53 2.79 13.75 -5.95
N THR A 54 3.18 12.99 -6.97
CA THR A 54 4.59 12.74 -7.25
C THR A 54 5.31 14.04 -7.61
N VAL A 55 6.37 14.35 -6.88
CA VAL A 55 7.19 15.55 -7.08
C VAL A 55 8.44 15.21 -7.87
N SER A 56 9.11 14.12 -7.55
CA SER A 56 10.31 13.69 -8.26
C SER A 56 10.52 12.19 -8.15
N THR A 57 11.32 11.65 -9.05
CA THR A 57 11.73 10.25 -9.02
C THR A 57 13.24 10.16 -9.23
N LEU A 58 13.88 9.17 -8.63
CA LEU A 58 15.31 8.94 -8.73
C LEU A 58 15.56 7.44 -8.87
N ASP A 59 16.27 7.05 -9.91
CA ASP A 59 16.67 5.65 -10.09
C ASP A 59 17.82 5.31 -9.14
N ALA A 60 17.69 4.16 -8.47
CA ALA A 60 18.67 3.69 -7.50
C ALA A 60 18.86 2.17 -7.68
N GLY A 61 19.72 1.76 -8.63
CA GLY A 61 19.94 0.36 -8.94
C GLY A 61 18.70 -0.28 -9.57
N ASP A 62 18.16 -1.32 -8.94
CA ASP A 62 16.94 -2.01 -9.36
C ASP A 62 15.67 -1.43 -8.70
N HIS A 63 15.79 -0.27 -8.05
CA HIS A 63 14.70 0.43 -7.41
C HIS A 63 14.57 1.85 -7.94
N THR A 64 13.39 2.42 -7.80
CA THR A 64 13.14 3.83 -8.03
C THR A 64 12.68 4.48 -6.73
N ILE A 65 13.33 5.57 -6.34
CA ILE A 65 12.90 6.38 -5.21
C ILE A 65 11.89 7.40 -5.73
N VAL A 66 10.71 7.42 -5.13
CA VAL A 66 9.65 8.35 -5.48
C VAL A 66 9.43 9.30 -4.31
N VAL A 67 9.50 10.60 -4.59
CA VAL A 67 9.21 11.64 -3.61
C VAL A 67 7.85 12.22 -3.94
N GLY A 68 6.94 12.18 -2.97
CA GLY A 68 5.58 12.66 -3.11
C GLY A 68 5.21 13.72 -2.09
N GLU A 69 4.42 14.69 -2.51
CA GLU A 69 3.80 15.65 -1.61
C GLU A 69 2.53 15.03 -1.05
N VAL A 70 2.41 14.97 0.27
CA VAL A 70 1.23 14.40 0.93
C VAL A 70 0.06 15.35 0.77
N LEU A 71 -1.02 14.88 0.17
CA LEU A 71 -2.28 15.63 0.00
C LEU A 71 -3.28 15.27 1.10
N THR A 72 -3.40 13.99 1.43
CA THR A 72 -4.26 13.51 2.52
C THR A 72 -3.54 12.43 3.30
N LEU A 73 -3.88 12.34 4.59
CA LEU A 73 -3.38 11.31 5.49
C LEU A 73 -4.49 10.90 6.44
N ALA A 74 -4.75 9.62 6.57
CA ALA A 74 -5.66 9.07 7.55
C ALA A 74 -5.02 7.88 8.26
N VAL A 75 -5.24 7.79 9.57
CA VAL A 75 -4.72 6.70 10.42
C VAL A 75 -5.90 5.84 10.87
N GLY A 76 -5.77 4.52 10.71
CA GLY A 76 -6.80 3.57 11.13
C GLY A 76 -6.90 3.45 12.64
N ASP A 77 -8.06 3.01 13.12
CA ASP A 77 -8.38 2.91 14.55
C ASP A 77 -8.02 1.53 15.14
N ALA A 78 -7.89 0.50 14.32
CA ALA A 78 -7.65 -0.85 14.81
C ALA A 78 -6.22 -1.01 15.32
N PRO A 79 -6.02 -1.43 16.59
CA PRO A 79 -4.69 -1.74 17.10
C PRO A 79 -4.19 -3.03 16.47
N GLU A 80 -3.17 -2.93 15.65
CA GLU A 80 -2.63 -4.05 14.89
C GLU A 80 -1.14 -3.82 14.62
N ASP A 81 -0.36 -4.90 14.64
CA ASP A 81 1.06 -4.84 14.26
C ASP A 81 1.20 -4.56 12.77
N ALA A 82 2.19 -3.76 12.41
CA ALA A 82 2.48 -3.49 11.01
C ALA A 82 2.97 -4.77 10.30
N LEU A 83 2.51 -4.96 9.06
CA LEU A 83 3.00 -6.00 8.19
C LEU A 83 4.41 -5.63 7.71
N THR A 84 5.36 -6.55 7.88
CA THR A 84 6.74 -6.35 7.44
C THR A 84 7.13 -7.39 6.39
N TYR A 85 8.16 -7.04 5.60
CA TYR A 85 8.76 -7.95 4.62
C TYR A 85 10.27 -7.94 4.81
N TYR A 86 10.83 -9.10 5.11
CA TYR A 86 12.25 -9.24 5.37
C TYR A 86 12.75 -10.61 4.88
N ARG A 87 13.80 -10.59 4.10
CA ARG A 87 14.43 -11.79 3.52
C ARG A 87 13.43 -12.70 2.80
N GLY A 88 12.53 -12.10 2.00
CA GLY A 88 11.56 -12.86 1.22
C GLY A 88 10.35 -13.38 2.00
N ALA A 89 10.15 -12.93 3.24
CA ALA A 89 9.04 -13.38 4.07
C ALA A 89 8.29 -12.23 4.71
N PHE A 90 6.97 -12.36 4.78
CA PHE A 90 6.13 -11.44 5.54
C PHE A 90 6.20 -11.75 7.03
N GLY A 91 6.10 -10.72 7.85
CA GLY A 91 6.07 -10.81 9.30
C GLY A 91 5.31 -9.63 9.89
N ARG A 92 5.50 -9.40 11.19
CA ARG A 92 4.89 -8.27 11.88
C ARG A 92 5.92 -7.54 12.73
N LEU A 93 5.77 -6.24 12.81
CA LEU A 93 6.55 -5.39 13.70
C LEU A 93 5.85 -5.33 15.06
N ARG A 94 6.62 -5.65 16.09
CA ARG A 94 6.14 -5.55 17.48
C ARG A 94 6.72 -4.34 18.18
#